data_c036b436efdcfd4d080ba231f9f40eaa
#
_entry.id   c036b436efdcfd4d080ba231f9f40eaa
#
_cell.length_a   1.000
_cell.length_b   1.000
_cell.length_c   1.000
_cell.angle_alpha   90.00
_cell.angle_beta   90.00
_cell.angle_gamma   90.00
#
_symmetry.space_group_name_H-M   'P 1'
#
loop_
_entity.id
_entity.type
_entity.pdbx_description
1 polymer ?
#
loop_
_entity_poly.entity_id
_entity_poly.type
_entity_poly.pdbx_seq_one_letter_code
_entity_poly.pdbx_strand_id
1 'polypeptide(L)'
;MERYTADRLRVIAFEEHVRARPAMYFRVERDSPELPTEVLQGVVWDALHRRDGTHGQISVEITSDLSFTVEDDQLHSADERRRPLPGFYQSLLDKDRWAPAAAAALSVRTGIEVWLDGHGYRQELAGAAPTSAWGQCPARRPYGTRTTFHLDPSYFGPGEAIAWALQSEELHGERCEHPSPATFPILDLRSGADGSAGIK
;
A
#
# COMPACT_ATOMS: atom_id res chain seq x y z
N MET A 1 33.60 25.69 11.47
CA MET A 1 32.26 25.26 11.96
C MET A 1 31.23 26.06 11.19
N GLU A 2 30.64 25.50 10.12
CA GLU A 2 29.62 26.18 9.33
C GLU A 2 28.35 26.36 10.16
N ARG A 3 27.85 27.60 10.22
CA ARG A 3 26.58 27.90 10.89
C ARG A 3 25.44 27.44 9.97
N TYR A 4 24.67 26.46 10.42
CA TYR A 4 23.39 26.12 9.81
C TYR A 4 22.44 27.32 9.99
N THR A 5 21.98 27.89 8.88
CA THR A 5 20.97 28.94 8.88
C THR A 5 19.65 28.37 8.31
N ALA A 6 18.52 28.81 8.87
CA ALA A 6 17.17 28.37 8.46
C ALA A 6 16.89 28.61 6.97
N ASP A 7 17.56 29.61 6.37
CA ASP A 7 17.40 29.98 4.94
C ASP A 7 17.90 28.89 3.98
N ARG A 8 18.59 27.86 4.46
CA ARG A 8 19.06 26.71 3.69
C ARG A 8 18.15 25.48 3.80
N LEU A 9 17.08 25.56 4.59
CA LEU A 9 16.11 24.48 4.72
C LEU A 9 15.15 24.50 3.51
N ARG A 10 15.22 23.49 2.67
CA ARG A 10 14.24 23.24 1.62
C ARG A 10 13.19 22.28 2.14
N VAL A 11 11.94 22.69 2.17
CA VAL A 11 10.82 21.79 2.42
C VAL A 11 10.60 20.98 1.13
N ILE A 12 10.76 19.67 1.23
CA ILE A 12 10.51 18.75 0.12
C ILE A 12 9.09 18.19 0.31
N ALA A 13 8.30 18.16 -0.74
CA ALA A 13 6.99 17.52 -0.71
C ALA A 13 7.13 16.02 -0.42
N PHE A 14 6.17 15.47 0.31
CA PHE A 14 6.19 14.04 0.68
C PHE A 14 6.39 13.13 -0.52
N GLU A 15 5.61 13.31 -1.57
CA GLU A 15 5.70 12.53 -2.81
C GLU A 15 7.09 12.66 -3.47
N GLU A 16 7.61 13.88 -3.58
CA GLU A 16 8.97 14.13 -4.10
C GLU A 16 10.03 13.37 -3.29
N HIS A 17 9.88 13.35 -1.96
CA HIS A 17 10.82 12.66 -1.08
C HIS A 17 10.79 11.15 -1.26
N VAL A 18 9.59 10.55 -1.30
CA VAL A 18 9.43 9.09 -1.53
C VAL A 18 10.01 8.69 -2.89
N ARG A 19 9.68 9.43 -3.95
CA ARG A 19 10.15 9.16 -5.32
C ARG A 19 11.67 9.34 -5.46
N ALA A 20 12.27 10.28 -4.71
CA ALA A 20 13.71 10.49 -4.73
C ALA A 20 14.49 9.46 -3.91
N ARG A 21 13.86 8.83 -2.92
CA ARG A 21 14.53 7.93 -1.96
C ARG A 21 13.69 6.71 -1.60
N PRO A 22 13.31 5.88 -2.58
CA PRO A 22 12.45 4.71 -2.32
C PRO A 22 13.08 3.71 -1.34
N ALA A 23 14.41 3.59 -1.32
CA ALA A 23 15.12 2.70 -0.41
C ALA A 23 14.85 2.98 1.07
N MET A 24 14.52 4.22 1.44
CA MET A 24 14.13 4.56 2.81
C MET A 24 12.79 3.94 3.22
N TYR A 25 11.94 3.60 2.25
CA TYR A 25 10.59 3.10 2.46
C TYR A 25 10.47 1.62 2.11
N PHE A 26 11.10 1.23 1.00
CA PHE A 26 10.95 -0.10 0.40
C PHE A 26 12.27 -0.87 0.33
N ARG A 27 13.34 -0.34 0.96
CA ARG A 27 14.65 -1.01 1.16
C ARG A 27 15.47 -1.28 -0.10
N VAL A 28 14.94 -0.99 -1.26
CA VAL A 28 15.62 -1.12 -2.56
C VAL A 28 15.64 0.21 -3.28
N GLU A 29 16.66 0.42 -4.08
CA GLU A 29 16.81 1.63 -4.87
C GLU A 29 15.84 1.65 -6.06
N ARG A 30 15.69 2.84 -6.67
CA ARG A 30 14.73 3.07 -7.76
C ARG A 30 14.93 2.15 -8.97
N ASP A 31 16.17 1.81 -9.29
CA ASP A 31 16.56 0.99 -10.43
C ASP A 31 16.53 -0.52 -10.13
N SER A 32 16.11 -0.91 -8.93
CA SER A 32 15.94 -2.31 -8.58
C SER A 32 14.69 -2.88 -9.26
N PRO A 33 14.80 -3.98 -10.00
CA PRO A 33 13.64 -4.66 -10.59
C PRO A 33 12.67 -5.24 -9.53
N GLU A 34 13.11 -5.33 -8.29
CA GLU A 34 12.32 -5.84 -7.16
C GLU A 34 11.39 -4.76 -6.57
N LEU A 35 11.61 -3.48 -6.91
CA LEU A 35 10.89 -2.38 -6.27
C LEU A 35 9.36 -2.51 -6.33
N PRO A 36 8.71 -2.92 -7.45
CA PRO A 36 7.26 -3.10 -7.45
C PRO A 36 6.78 -4.15 -6.45
N THR A 37 7.55 -5.23 -6.27
CA THR A 37 7.26 -6.29 -5.29
C THR A 37 7.49 -5.81 -3.86
N GLU A 38 8.55 -5.06 -3.60
CA GLU A 38 8.84 -4.47 -2.28
C GLU A 38 7.79 -3.43 -1.87
N VAL A 39 7.21 -2.69 -2.83
CA VAL A 39 6.08 -1.80 -2.58
C VAL A 39 4.86 -2.60 -2.12
N LEU A 40 4.50 -3.68 -2.82
CA LEU A 40 3.42 -4.57 -2.41
C LEU A 40 3.71 -5.18 -1.03
N GLN A 41 4.92 -5.71 -0.81
CA GLN A 41 5.33 -6.30 0.47
C GLN A 41 5.21 -5.29 1.63
N GLY A 42 5.64 -4.05 1.43
CA GLY A 42 5.52 -3.00 2.43
C GLY A 42 4.08 -2.72 2.83
N VAL A 43 3.16 -2.64 1.85
CA VAL A 43 1.72 -2.44 2.10
C VAL A 43 1.10 -3.64 2.81
N VAL A 44 1.44 -4.86 2.39
CA VAL A 44 0.98 -6.10 3.01
C VAL A 44 1.47 -6.20 4.47
N TRP A 45 2.73 -5.89 4.69
CA TRP A 45 3.32 -5.92 6.03
C TRP A 45 2.60 -4.96 6.99
N ASP A 46 2.33 -3.73 6.52
CA ASP A 46 1.60 -2.70 7.27
C ASP A 46 0.14 -3.12 7.55
N ALA A 47 -0.52 -3.74 6.57
CA ALA A 47 -1.89 -4.24 6.70
C ALA A 47 -2.00 -5.43 7.66
N LEU A 48 -0.98 -6.30 7.69
CA LEU A 48 -0.96 -7.52 8.47
C LEU A 48 -0.66 -7.26 9.95
N HIS A 49 0.30 -6.37 10.24
CA HIS A 49 0.79 -6.16 11.60
C HIS A 49 0.01 -5.04 12.30
N ARG A 50 -0.73 -5.43 13.32
CA ARG A 50 -1.45 -4.47 14.16
C ARG A 50 -0.55 -3.96 15.29
N ARG A 51 -0.87 -2.78 15.81
CA ARG A 51 -0.16 -2.16 16.93
C ARG A 51 -0.15 -2.99 18.22
N ASP A 52 -1.18 -3.78 18.43
CA ASP A 52 -1.30 -4.64 19.60
C ASP A 52 -0.47 -5.95 19.50
N GLY A 53 0.31 -6.07 18.41
CA GLY A 53 1.12 -7.25 18.13
C GLY A 53 0.34 -8.45 17.57
N THR A 54 -0.96 -8.29 17.30
CA THR A 54 -1.75 -9.32 16.62
C THR A 54 -1.66 -9.17 15.11
N HIS A 55 -1.96 -10.24 14.37
CA HIS A 55 -2.07 -10.21 12.93
C HIS A 55 -3.51 -9.87 12.50
N GLY A 56 -3.63 -9.01 11.47
CA GLY A 56 -4.89 -8.71 10.81
C GLY A 56 -5.29 -9.81 9.82
N GLN A 57 -6.56 -9.80 9.41
CA GLN A 57 -7.02 -10.57 8.28
C GLN A 57 -6.84 -9.72 7.02
N ILE A 58 -6.10 -10.23 6.06
CA ILE A 58 -5.83 -9.54 4.81
C ILE A 58 -6.10 -10.44 3.59
N SER A 59 -6.29 -9.81 2.45
CA SER A 59 -6.25 -10.46 1.14
C SER A 59 -5.57 -9.54 0.13
N VAL A 60 -4.92 -10.17 -0.85
CA VAL A 60 -4.18 -9.49 -1.92
C VAL A 60 -4.74 -9.90 -3.27
N GLU A 61 -4.97 -8.94 -4.14
CA GLU A 61 -5.29 -9.16 -5.56
C GLU A 61 -4.24 -8.45 -6.41
N ILE A 62 -3.60 -9.16 -7.34
CA ILE A 62 -2.68 -8.58 -8.31
C ILE A 62 -3.40 -8.58 -9.66
N THR A 63 -3.65 -7.39 -10.22
CA THR A 63 -4.48 -7.23 -11.42
C THR A 63 -3.69 -6.93 -12.68
N SER A 64 -2.47 -6.42 -12.54
CA SER A 64 -1.50 -6.23 -13.64
C SER A 64 -0.08 -6.18 -13.07
N ASP A 65 0.91 -6.05 -13.94
CA ASP A 65 2.33 -5.98 -13.55
C ASP A 65 2.63 -4.87 -12.54
N LEU A 66 1.88 -3.77 -12.59
CA LEU A 66 2.05 -2.61 -11.72
C LEU A 66 0.75 -2.24 -10.98
N SER A 67 -0.20 -3.19 -10.82
CA SER A 67 -1.45 -2.90 -10.11
C SER A 67 -1.84 -4.00 -9.16
N PHE A 68 -2.16 -3.61 -7.95
CA PHE A 68 -2.58 -4.53 -6.89
C PHE A 68 -3.59 -3.90 -5.93
N THR A 69 -4.30 -4.73 -5.21
CA THR A 69 -5.23 -4.35 -4.15
C THR A 69 -4.89 -5.11 -2.88
N VAL A 70 -4.88 -4.41 -1.76
CA VAL A 70 -4.82 -5.02 -0.42
C VAL A 70 -6.08 -4.67 0.33
N GLU A 71 -6.76 -5.68 0.85
CA GLU A 71 -7.91 -5.54 1.73
C GLU A 71 -7.52 -6.03 3.13
N ASP A 72 -7.87 -5.27 4.16
CA ASP A 72 -7.55 -5.57 5.55
C ASP A 72 -8.75 -5.30 6.46
N ASP A 73 -8.69 -5.81 7.69
CA ASP A 73 -9.70 -5.64 8.72
C ASP A 73 -9.28 -4.63 9.81
N GLN A 74 -8.29 -3.78 9.53
CA GLN A 74 -7.85 -2.77 10.48
C GLN A 74 -8.89 -1.64 10.62
N LEU A 75 -8.98 -1.13 11.84
CA LEU A 75 -9.80 0.04 12.12
C LEU A 75 -9.13 1.30 11.55
N HIS A 76 -9.89 2.08 10.81
CA HIS A 76 -9.47 3.40 10.36
C HIS A 76 -9.92 4.46 11.37
N SER A 77 -9.08 5.49 11.55
CA SER A 77 -9.44 6.64 12.40
C SER A 77 -10.62 7.41 11.80
N ALA A 78 -11.54 7.83 12.66
CA ALA A 78 -12.75 8.54 12.27
C ALA A 78 -12.91 9.86 13.04
N ASP A 79 -13.61 10.81 12.43
CA ASP A 79 -14.04 12.05 13.08
C ASP A 79 -15.23 11.78 14.04
N GLU A 80 -15.67 12.82 14.75
CA GLU A 80 -16.83 12.76 15.67
C GLU A 80 -18.13 12.34 14.95
N ARG A 81 -18.21 12.50 13.63
CA ARG A 81 -19.35 12.11 12.79
C ARG A 81 -19.17 10.73 12.17
N ARG A 82 -18.19 9.96 12.63
CA ARG A 82 -17.83 8.62 12.13
C ARG A 82 -17.49 8.59 10.64
N ARG A 83 -16.92 9.67 10.10
CA ARG A 83 -16.36 9.69 8.75
C ARG A 83 -14.86 9.45 8.81
N PRO A 84 -14.27 8.78 7.80
CA PRO A 84 -12.84 8.60 7.74
C PRO A 84 -12.13 9.95 7.87
N LEU A 85 -11.13 10.02 8.74
CA LEU A 85 -10.24 11.19 8.75
C LEU A 85 -9.48 11.25 7.43
N PRO A 86 -9.07 12.46 6.97
CA PRO A 86 -8.15 12.59 5.85
C PRO A 86 -6.89 11.80 6.18
N GLY A 87 -6.63 10.79 5.37
CA GLY A 87 -5.84 9.67 5.76
C GLY A 87 -4.34 9.86 5.82
N PHE A 88 -3.72 8.73 5.85
CA PHE A 88 -2.30 8.42 5.86
C PHE A 88 -1.49 9.05 4.72
N TYR A 89 -2.12 9.48 3.64
CA TYR A 89 -1.49 9.98 2.41
C TYR A 89 -0.97 11.42 2.47
N GLN A 90 -1.20 12.14 3.56
CA GLN A 90 -0.71 13.53 3.71
C GLN A 90 0.53 13.65 4.58
N SER A 91 0.91 12.61 5.31
CA SER A 91 2.01 12.69 6.25
C SER A 91 2.56 11.32 6.66
N LEU A 92 3.87 11.17 6.61
CA LEU A 92 4.61 10.06 7.24
C LEU A 92 4.53 10.08 8.77
N LEU A 93 3.98 11.13 9.35
CA LEU A 93 3.83 11.27 10.80
C LEU A 93 2.57 10.59 11.31
N ASP A 94 1.68 10.15 10.43
CA ASP A 94 0.60 9.25 10.84
C ASP A 94 1.21 7.87 11.10
N LYS A 95 1.25 7.52 12.38
CA LYS A 95 1.99 6.37 12.90
C LYS A 95 1.48 5.02 12.37
N ASP A 96 0.33 5.01 11.72
CA ASP A 96 -0.43 3.78 11.55
C ASP A 96 -0.40 3.21 10.14
N ARG A 97 -0.17 4.02 9.11
CA ARG A 97 -0.32 3.57 7.72
C ARG A 97 0.68 4.28 6.77
N TRP A 98 1.96 4.30 7.13
CA TRP A 98 2.98 4.99 6.31
C TRP A 98 3.31 4.26 4.99
N ALA A 99 3.28 2.94 4.97
CA ALA A 99 3.61 2.18 3.77
C ALA A 99 2.57 2.39 2.65
N PRO A 100 1.24 2.35 2.90
CA PRO A 100 0.24 2.77 1.91
C PRO A 100 0.42 4.20 1.41
N ALA A 101 0.82 5.15 2.28
CA ALA A 101 1.10 6.51 1.87
C ALA A 101 2.29 6.60 0.90
N ALA A 102 3.36 5.87 1.21
CA ALA A 102 4.53 5.81 0.34
C ALA A 102 4.23 5.09 -0.99
N ALA A 103 3.41 4.04 -0.99
CA ALA A 103 2.96 3.36 -2.20
C ALA A 103 2.08 4.27 -3.06
N ALA A 104 1.19 5.07 -2.45
CA ALA A 104 0.39 6.06 -3.16
C ALA A 104 1.27 7.12 -3.85
N ALA A 105 2.36 7.56 -3.21
CA ALA A 105 3.32 8.48 -3.81
C ALA A 105 4.04 7.92 -5.05
N LEU A 106 4.12 6.59 -5.18
CA LEU A 106 4.65 5.89 -6.35
C LEU A 106 3.57 5.47 -7.35
N SER A 107 2.32 5.86 -7.13
CA SER A 107 1.18 5.49 -7.97
C SER A 107 0.67 6.67 -8.80
N VAL A 108 0.18 6.41 -10.00
CA VAL A 108 -0.59 7.40 -10.77
C VAL A 108 -2.00 7.56 -10.22
N ARG A 109 -2.53 6.50 -9.61
CA ARG A 109 -3.86 6.47 -9.00
C ARG A 109 -3.89 5.52 -7.83
N THR A 110 -4.54 5.93 -6.75
CA THR A 110 -4.85 5.07 -5.60
C THR A 110 -6.33 5.20 -5.26
N GLY A 111 -7.04 4.07 -5.24
CA GLY A 111 -8.43 3.99 -4.79
C GLY A 111 -8.48 3.48 -3.36
N ILE A 112 -9.18 4.18 -2.48
CA ILE A 112 -9.32 3.81 -1.07
C ILE A 112 -10.79 3.60 -0.75
N GLU A 113 -11.14 2.45 -0.21
CA GLU A 113 -12.42 2.19 0.43
C GLU A 113 -12.17 1.96 1.92
N VAL A 114 -12.98 2.59 2.76
CA VAL A 114 -12.94 2.44 4.22
C VAL A 114 -14.32 2.05 4.70
N TRP A 115 -14.39 1.07 5.58
CA TRP A 115 -15.64 0.64 6.20
C TRP A 115 -15.59 0.90 7.72
N LEU A 116 -16.61 1.63 8.19
CA LEU A 116 -16.74 2.05 9.58
C LEU A 116 -18.18 1.81 10.04
N ASP A 117 -18.37 0.95 11.02
CA ASP A 117 -19.69 0.60 11.57
C ASP A 117 -20.71 0.19 10.48
N GLY A 118 -20.27 -0.54 9.45
CA GLY A 118 -21.12 -0.95 8.35
C GLY A 118 -21.42 0.15 7.31
N HIS A 119 -20.81 1.31 7.42
CA HIS A 119 -20.87 2.39 6.41
C HIS A 119 -19.60 2.36 5.56
N GLY A 120 -19.77 2.41 4.24
CA GLY A 120 -18.67 2.47 3.30
C GLY A 120 -18.40 3.89 2.82
N TYR A 121 -17.11 4.19 2.70
CA TYR A 121 -16.61 5.45 2.16
C TYR A 121 -15.51 5.14 1.15
N ARG A 122 -15.45 5.94 0.08
CA ARG A 122 -14.38 5.82 -0.92
C ARG A 122 -13.78 7.17 -1.27
N GLN A 123 -12.51 7.15 -1.60
CA GLN A 123 -11.77 8.30 -2.09
C GLN A 123 -10.75 7.86 -3.13
N GLU A 124 -10.41 8.76 -4.05
CA GLU A 124 -9.37 8.54 -5.04
C GLU A 124 -8.26 9.58 -4.88
N LEU A 125 -7.03 9.14 -5.12
CA LEU A 125 -5.84 9.96 -5.11
C LEU A 125 -5.17 9.90 -6.49
N ALA A 126 -4.51 11.00 -6.87
CA ALA A 126 -3.48 11.03 -7.91
C ALA A 126 -2.15 11.25 -7.21
N GLY A 127 -1.22 10.29 -7.33
CA GLY A 127 -0.08 10.26 -6.43
C GLY A 127 -0.53 10.17 -4.98
N ALA A 128 0.00 11.04 -4.12
CA ALA A 128 -0.40 11.16 -2.73
C ALA A 128 -1.51 12.20 -2.49
N ALA A 129 -2.05 12.86 -3.52
CA ALA A 129 -3.01 13.94 -3.39
C ALA A 129 -4.45 13.48 -3.65
N PRO A 130 -5.43 13.75 -2.74
CA PRO A 130 -6.83 13.46 -2.98
C PRO A 130 -7.37 14.21 -4.20
N THR A 131 -8.07 13.50 -5.09
CA THR A 131 -8.73 14.10 -6.26
C THR A 131 -10.19 14.48 -5.98
N SER A 132 -10.75 13.96 -4.88
CA SER A 132 -12.13 14.21 -4.47
C SER A 132 -12.28 14.15 -2.95
N ALA A 133 -13.39 14.69 -2.45
CA ALA A 133 -13.82 14.41 -1.08
C ALA A 133 -14.27 12.94 -0.94
N TRP A 134 -14.40 12.47 0.30
CA TRP A 134 -14.96 11.17 0.58
C TRP A 134 -16.38 11.05 0.03
N GLY A 135 -16.62 10.04 -0.80
CA GLY A 135 -17.93 9.62 -1.27
C GLY A 135 -18.44 8.41 -0.50
N GLN A 136 -19.76 8.19 -0.47
CA GLN A 136 -20.32 6.96 0.10
C GLN A 136 -20.23 5.80 -0.89
N CYS A 137 -20.05 4.58 -0.37
CA CYS A 137 -20.14 3.33 -1.11
C CYS A 137 -20.74 2.23 -0.22
N PRO A 138 -21.15 1.09 -0.78
CA PRO A 138 -21.57 -0.05 0.04
C PRO A 138 -20.41 -0.58 0.88
N ALA A 139 -20.67 -0.82 2.17
CA ALA A 139 -19.69 -1.53 3.01
C ALA A 139 -19.73 -3.03 2.72
N ARG A 140 -18.58 -3.66 2.58
CA ARG A 140 -18.45 -5.12 2.37
C ARG A 140 -18.42 -5.87 3.70
N ARG A 141 -17.97 -5.19 4.75
CA ARG A 141 -17.85 -5.71 6.13
C ARG A 141 -18.04 -4.56 7.12
N PRO A 142 -18.24 -4.82 8.41
CA PRO A 142 -18.43 -3.76 9.40
C PRO A 142 -17.25 -2.79 9.52
N TYR A 143 -16.01 -3.32 9.42
CA TYR A 143 -14.77 -2.56 9.55
C TYR A 143 -13.73 -3.07 8.55
N GLY A 144 -12.81 -2.20 8.18
CA GLY A 144 -11.67 -2.53 7.36
C GLY A 144 -11.40 -1.51 6.28
N THR A 145 -10.39 -1.81 5.48
CA THR A 145 -10.01 -1.00 4.32
C THR A 145 -9.78 -1.88 3.09
N ARG A 146 -9.97 -1.30 1.91
CA ARG A 146 -9.54 -1.87 0.64
C ARG A 146 -8.83 -0.77 -0.13
N THR A 147 -7.55 -0.97 -0.39
CA THR A 147 -6.75 0.02 -1.11
C THR A 147 -6.21 -0.60 -2.39
N THR A 148 -6.50 0.04 -3.52
CA THR A 148 -6.04 -0.35 -4.86
C THR A 148 -5.00 0.64 -5.34
N PHE A 149 -3.84 0.13 -5.72
CA PHE A 149 -2.72 0.91 -6.24
C PHE A 149 -2.52 0.62 -7.72
N HIS A 150 -2.36 1.69 -8.50
CA HIS A 150 -1.88 1.65 -9.87
C HIS A 150 -0.55 2.39 -9.90
N LEU A 151 0.55 1.64 -9.78
CA LEU A 151 1.89 2.18 -9.75
C LEU A 151 2.20 2.94 -11.05
N ASP A 152 3.03 3.96 -10.97
CA ASP A 152 3.34 4.85 -12.09
C ASP A 152 4.32 4.21 -13.10
N PRO A 153 3.87 3.78 -14.29
CA PRO A 153 4.76 3.15 -15.26
C PRO A 153 5.87 4.09 -15.79
N SER A 154 5.73 5.40 -15.59
CA SER A 154 6.79 6.35 -15.93
C SER A 154 7.88 6.44 -14.86
N TYR A 155 7.55 6.05 -13.64
CA TYR A 155 8.50 5.96 -12.54
C TYR A 155 9.22 4.62 -12.53
N PHE A 156 8.47 3.53 -12.70
CA PHE A 156 9.01 2.19 -12.89
C PHE A 156 9.44 2.02 -14.34
N GLY A 157 10.56 1.37 -14.58
CA GLY A 157 11.09 1.17 -15.92
C GLY A 157 10.24 0.20 -16.78
N PRO A 158 10.48 0.14 -18.09
CA PRO A 158 9.81 -0.82 -18.93
C PRO A 158 10.20 -2.26 -18.55
N GLY A 159 9.21 -3.10 -18.33
CA GLY A 159 9.41 -4.50 -17.92
C GLY A 159 9.55 -4.71 -16.41
N GLU A 160 9.54 -3.67 -15.61
CA GLU A 160 9.43 -3.82 -14.16
C GLU A 160 8.02 -4.26 -13.77
N ALA A 161 7.94 -5.27 -12.93
CA ALA A 161 6.68 -5.90 -12.56
C ALA A 161 6.72 -6.46 -11.13
N ILE A 162 5.56 -6.55 -10.51
CA ILE A 162 5.38 -7.36 -9.32
C ILE A 162 5.71 -8.82 -9.66
N ALA A 163 6.51 -9.48 -8.83
CA ALA A 163 6.92 -10.87 -9.06
C ALA A 163 5.71 -11.80 -9.26
N TRP A 164 5.92 -12.88 -10.03
CA TRP A 164 4.92 -13.91 -10.26
C TRP A 164 4.93 -14.96 -9.16
N ALA A 165 3.79 -15.64 -8.97
CA ALA A 165 3.65 -16.78 -8.07
C ALA A 165 4.06 -16.50 -6.60
N LEU A 166 3.85 -15.27 -6.14
CA LEU A 166 4.15 -14.87 -4.76
C LEU A 166 3.36 -15.73 -3.75
N GLN A 167 4.04 -16.09 -2.67
CA GLN A 167 3.43 -16.79 -1.54
C GLN A 167 3.25 -15.81 -0.37
N SER A 168 2.29 -16.13 0.52
CA SER A 168 2.03 -15.29 1.70
C SER A 168 3.25 -15.13 2.61
N GLU A 169 4.07 -16.17 2.72
CA GLU A 169 5.29 -16.18 3.51
C GLU A 169 6.33 -15.17 2.96
N GLU A 170 6.44 -15.07 1.64
CA GLU A 170 7.33 -14.11 0.99
C GLU A 170 6.87 -12.66 1.24
N LEU A 171 5.56 -12.41 1.13
CA LEU A 171 4.98 -11.09 1.41
C LEU A 171 4.96 -10.75 2.90
N HIS A 172 4.89 -11.74 3.78
CA HIS A 172 5.01 -11.53 5.23
C HIS A 172 6.43 -11.09 5.61
N GLY A 173 7.44 -11.59 4.85
CA GLY A 173 8.85 -11.25 4.99
C GLY A 173 9.53 -11.95 6.18
N GLU A 174 10.81 -12.23 5.98
CA GLU A 174 11.67 -12.96 6.94
C GLU A 174 11.87 -12.24 8.29
N ARG A 175 11.45 -10.99 8.41
CA ARG A 175 11.70 -10.15 9.58
C ARG A 175 10.57 -10.13 10.59
N CYS A 176 9.50 -10.89 10.37
CA CYS A 176 8.46 -11.00 11.37
C CYS A 176 8.94 -11.93 12.48
N GLU A 177 9.15 -11.39 13.65
CA GLU A 177 9.53 -12.14 14.85
C GLU A 177 8.37 -13.01 15.41
N HIS A 178 7.19 -12.91 14.82
CA HIS A 178 6.03 -13.68 15.25
C HIS A 178 6.02 -15.04 14.55
N PRO A 179 6.03 -16.16 15.33
CA PRO A 179 6.27 -17.49 14.79
C PRO A 179 5.10 -18.10 14.01
N SER A 180 4.01 -17.40 13.86
CA SER A 180 2.87 -17.88 13.07
C SER A 180 2.91 -17.28 11.68
N PRO A 181 3.19 -18.05 10.63
CA PRO A 181 3.02 -17.55 9.28
C PRO A 181 1.54 -17.21 9.10
N ALA A 182 1.23 -15.93 9.06
CA ALA A 182 -0.11 -15.52 8.67
C ALA A 182 -0.28 -15.91 7.21
N THR A 183 -0.99 -17.01 6.97
CA THR A 183 -1.40 -17.38 5.62
C THR A 183 -2.61 -16.54 5.25
N PHE A 184 -2.55 -15.87 4.13
CA PHE A 184 -3.63 -15.07 3.57
C PHE A 184 -3.76 -15.32 2.07
N PRO A 185 -4.97 -15.15 1.50
CA PRO A 185 -5.18 -15.38 0.08
C PRO A 185 -4.46 -14.32 -0.77
N ILE A 186 -3.73 -14.79 -1.79
CA ILE A 186 -3.19 -13.98 -2.86
C ILE A 186 -3.85 -14.46 -4.15
N LEU A 187 -4.55 -13.57 -4.83
CA LEU A 187 -5.19 -13.82 -6.10
C LEU A 187 -4.44 -13.06 -7.21
N ASP A 188 -3.66 -13.78 -7.99
CA ASP A 188 -3.02 -13.21 -9.18
C ASP A 188 -3.96 -13.35 -10.38
N LEU A 189 -4.49 -12.22 -10.83
CA LEU A 189 -5.46 -12.12 -11.94
C LEU A 189 -4.79 -11.77 -13.26
N ARG A 190 -3.46 -11.65 -13.28
CA ARG A 190 -2.73 -11.42 -14.53
C ARG A 190 -2.92 -12.62 -15.43
N SER A 191 -3.17 -12.36 -16.72
CA SER A 191 -3.23 -13.43 -17.73
C SER A 191 -1.83 -13.98 -17.94
N GLY A 192 -1.49 -15.04 -17.20
CA GLY A 192 -0.27 -15.78 -17.44
C GLY A 192 -0.37 -16.48 -18.79
N ALA A 193 0.62 -16.32 -19.64
CA ALA A 193 0.81 -17.20 -20.76
C ALA A 193 1.03 -18.63 -20.20
N ASP A 194 0.10 -19.53 -20.52
CA ASP A 194 0.18 -20.98 -20.34
C ASP A 194 0.32 -21.56 -18.93
N GLY A 195 -0.80 -21.63 -18.24
CA GLY A 195 -1.02 -22.70 -17.27
C GLY A 195 -1.51 -23.98 -17.95
N SER A 196 -0.67 -24.71 -18.67
CA SER A 196 -0.97 -26.11 -18.98
C SER A 196 -0.71 -26.97 -17.73
N ALA A 197 -1.60 -26.91 -16.77
CA ALA A 197 -1.71 -27.93 -15.74
C ALA A 197 -2.36 -29.17 -16.38
N GLY A 198 -1.51 -30.04 -16.90
CA GLY A 198 -1.91 -31.39 -17.33
C GLY A 198 -2.48 -32.15 -16.12
N ILE A 199 -3.79 -32.38 -16.18
CA ILE A 199 -4.46 -33.42 -15.41
C ILE A 199 -3.92 -34.75 -15.89
N LYS A 200 -3.23 -35.45 -15.01
CA LYS A 200 -3.04 -36.88 -15.07
C LYS A 200 -3.44 -37.50 -13.74
#